data_c6943dfb6eb5b9aee7c8dbef0902d068
#
_entry.id   c6943dfb6eb5b9aee7c8dbef0902d068
#
_cell.length_a   1.000
_cell.length_b   1.000
_cell.length_c   1.000
_cell.angle_alpha   90.00
_cell.angle_beta   90.00
_cell.angle_gamma   90.00
#
_symmetry.space_group_name_H-M   'P 1'
#
loop_
_entity.id
_entity.type
_entity.pdbx_description
1 polymer ?
#
loop_
_entity_poly.entity_id
_entity_poly.type
_entity_poly.pdbx_seq_one_letter_code
_entity_poly.pdbx_strand_id
1 'polypeptide(L)'
;MAKIPDYLEKEQVDEILNAAKTSNHRDYLLLRFMWRTGMRVSEAINVTPKDIEFKNGVVNIRKAKGGRQRRVPLDEESLKMLSDYILALNILEDRPIFPITRVQVFYIVKKYGNLIGVNIHPHTLRHSFAINLVRGGTDLRRVQLMLGHSSLSITQIYLQFNDNDLREAYEKVAF
;
A
#
# COMPACT_ATOMS: atom_id res chain seq x y z
N MET A 1 15.11 10.46 -20.13
CA MET A 1 14.98 9.58 -18.94
C MET A 1 13.60 9.80 -18.32
N ALA A 2 12.82 8.76 -18.04
CA ALA A 2 11.56 8.92 -17.35
C ALA A 2 11.83 9.38 -15.91
N LYS A 3 11.10 10.41 -15.44
CA LYS A 3 11.25 10.93 -14.07
C LYS A 3 10.79 9.85 -13.10
N ILE A 4 11.64 9.54 -12.12
CA ILE A 4 11.28 8.65 -11.02
C ILE A 4 10.10 9.26 -10.27
N PRO A 5 8.99 8.53 -10.03
CA PRO A 5 7.88 9.05 -9.25
C PRO A 5 8.32 9.34 -7.81
N ASP A 6 7.76 10.38 -7.21
CA ASP A 6 7.98 10.67 -5.80
C ASP A 6 7.55 9.46 -4.94
N TYR A 7 8.44 9.00 -4.09
CA TYR A 7 8.21 7.88 -3.17
C TYR A 7 8.77 8.21 -1.79
N LEU A 8 8.36 7.43 -0.80
CA LEU A 8 8.80 7.53 0.59
C LEU A 8 9.75 6.38 0.91
N GLU A 9 10.81 6.67 1.63
CA GLU A 9 11.59 5.65 2.30
C GLU A 9 10.77 5.00 3.42
N LYS A 10 11.18 3.80 3.85
CA LYS A 10 10.45 3.05 4.87
C LYS A 10 10.32 3.85 6.17
N GLU A 11 11.36 4.54 6.57
CA GLU A 11 11.43 5.38 7.77
C GLU A 11 10.41 6.51 7.73
N GLN A 12 10.23 7.16 6.58
CA GLN A 12 9.23 8.22 6.40
C GLN A 12 7.79 7.66 6.46
N VAL A 13 7.57 6.44 5.95
CA VAL A 13 6.27 5.78 6.11
C VAL A 13 6.00 5.46 7.57
N ASP A 14 6.98 4.95 8.29
CA ASP A 14 6.86 4.65 9.72
C ASP A 14 6.56 5.93 10.54
N GLU A 15 7.18 7.07 10.21
CA GLU A 15 6.86 8.38 10.83
C GLU A 15 5.41 8.82 10.55
N ILE A 16 4.93 8.69 9.30
CA ILE A 16 3.54 8.98 8.93
C ILE A 16 2.58 8.10 9.72
N LEU A 17 2.84 6.81 9.79
CA LEU A 17 2.00 5.87 10.51
C LEU A 17 1.99 6.16 12.02
N ASN A 18 3.14 6.49 12.61
CA ASN A 18 3.23 6.88 14.01
C ASN A 18 2.45 8.17 14.32
N ALA A 19 2.57 9.19 13.47
CA ALA A 19 1.80 10.42 13.58
C ALA A 19 0.28 10.16 13.48
N ALA A 20 -0.13 9.26 12.58
CA ALA A 20 -1.54 8.88 12.46
C ALA A 20 -2.02 8.09 13.67
N LYS A 21 -1.21 7.15 14.18
CA LYS A 21 -1.54 6.30 15.34
C LYS A 21 -1.86 7.11 16.57
N THR A 22 -1.12 8.19 16.82
CA THR A 22 -1.34 9.08 17.97
C THR A 22 -2.48 10.09 17.77
N SER A 23 -2.89 10.34 16.51
CA SER A 23 -3.89 11.34 16.16
C SER A 23 -5.29 10.76 15.94
N ASN A 24 -5.41 9.72 15.13
CA ASN A 24 -6.71 9.15 14.75
C ASN A 24 -6.58 7.69 14.33
N HIS A 25 -7.25 6.80 15.05
CA HIS A 25 -7.16 5.36 14.83
C HIS A 25 -7.65 4.90 13.45
N ARG A 26 -8.75 5.47 12.93
CA ARG A 26 -9.25 5.17 11.58
C ARG A 26 -8.23 5.57 10.52
N ASP A 27 -7.67 6.77 10.63
CA ASP A 27 -6.71 7.29 9.66
C ASP A 27 -5.43 6.43 9.67
N TYR A 28 -4.97 6.02 10.86
CA TYR A 28 -3.85 5.09 11.00
C TYR A 28 -4.11 3.76 10.30
N LEU A 29 -5.27 3.13 10.57
CA LEU A 29 -5.62 1.86 9.94
C LEU A 29 -5.73 1.98 8.43
N LEU A 30 -6.34 3.04 7.93
CA LEU A 30 -6.45 3.30 6.49
C LEU A 30 -5.08 3.45 5.83
N LEU A 31 -4.21 4.28 6.40
CA LEU A 31 -2.87 4.53 5.86
C LEU A 31 -2.02 3.25 5.89
N ARG A 32 -2.06 2.51 7.02
CA ARG A 32 -1.39 1.22 7.16
C ARG A 32 -1.92 0.21 6.15
N PHE A 33 -3.23 0.11 5.98
CA PHE A 33 -3.85 -0.78 5.03
C PHE A 33 -3.46 -0.46 3.59
N MET A 34 -3.49 0.81 3.21
CA MET A 34 -3.05 1.25 1.88
C MET A 34 -1.56 0.98 1.65
N TRP A 35 -0.73 1.22 2.66
CA TRP A 35 0.71 0.93 2.61
C TRP A 35 1.00 -0.56 2.46
N ARG A 36 0.36 -1.41 3.27
CA ARG A 36 0.61 -2.86 3.27
C ARG A 36 0.06 -3.60 2.05
N THR A 37 -0.89 -3.02 1.36
CA THR A 37 -1.55 -3.65 0.19
C THR A 37 -1.22 -3.02 -1.14
N GLY A 38 -0.67 -1.81 -1.14
CA GLY A 38 -0.43 -1.04 -2.36
C GLY A 38 -1.70 -0.72 -3.15
N MET A 39 -2.88 -0.74 -2.52
CA MET A 39 -4.17 -0.46 -3.16
C MET A 39 -4.26 0.95 -3.72
N ARG A 40 -5.07 1.10 -4.78
CA ARG A 40 -5.55 2.43 -5.18
C ARG A 40 -6.56 2.95 -4.17
N VAL A 41 -6.69 4.28 -4.04
CA VAL A 41 -7.70 4.89 -3.14
C VAL A 41 -9.09 4.33 -3.38
N SER A 42 -9.50 4.26 -4.65
CA SER A 42 -10.83 3.72 -5.01
C SER A 42 -11.02 2.25 -4.62
N GLU A 43 -9.95 1.48 -4.53
CA GLU A 43 -10.01 0.10 -4.05
C GLU A 43 -10.12 0.08 -2.52
N ALA A 44 -9.27 0.82 -1.82
CA ALA A 44 -9.22 0.85 -0.37
C ALA A 44 -10.53 1.30 0.29
N ILE A 45 -11.20 2.34 -0.26
CA ILE A 45 -12.48 2.84 0.28
C ILE A 45 -13.68 1.95 -0.03
N ASN A 46 -13.54 0.97 -0.93
CA ASN A 46 -14.60 0.02 -1.28
C ASN A 46 -14.38 -1.38 -0.71
N VAL A 47 -13.27 -1.61 0.02
CA VAL A 47 -13.06 -2.90 0.70
C VAL A 47 -14.08 -3.08 1.82
N THR A 48 -14.66 -4.26 1.85
CA THR A 48 -15.64 -4.70 2.85
C THR A 48 -15.08 -5.86 3.67
N PRO A 49 -15.60 -6.19 4.86
CA PRO A 49 -15.13 -7.32 5.66
C PRO A 49 -15.09 -8.63 4.88
N LYS A 50 -16.07 -8.89 4.01
CA LYS A 50 -16.11 -10.10 3.15
C LYS A 50 -15.00 -10.20 2.11
N ASP A 51 -14.28 -9.11 1.84
CA ASP A 51 -13.12 -9.13 0.95
C ASP A 51 -11.85 -9.59 1.66
N ILE A 52 -11.88 -9.75 3.00
CA ILE A 52 -10.72 -10.14 3.80
C ILE A 52 -10.87 -11.61 4.24
N GLU A 53 -9.94 -12.44 3.79
CA GLU A 53 -9.80 -13.81 4.25
C GLU A 53 -8.92 -13.83 5.52
N PHE A 54 -9.49 -13.53 6.68
CA PHE A 54 -8.75 -13.42 7.94
C PHE A 54 -7.93 -14.67 8.26
N LYS A 55 -8.46 -15.87 7.99
CA LYS A 55 -7.78 -17.14 8.23
C LYS A 55 -6.53 -17.31 7.37
N ASN A 56 -6.57 -16.81 6.13
CA ASN A 56 -5.49 -16.99 5.14
C ASN A 56 -4.58 -15.77 5.05
N GLY A 57 -4.90 -14.69 5.74
CA GLY A 57 -4.13 -13.44 5.68
C GLY A 57 -4.14 -12.77 4.31
N VAL A 58 -5.28 -12.78 3.62
CA VAL A 58 -5.37 -12.29 2.24
C VAL A 58 -6.52 -11.32 2.06
N VAL A 59 -6.27 -10.25 1.30
CA VAL A 59 -7.29 -9.31 0.85
C VAL A 59 -7.60 -9.54 -0.62
N ASN A 60 -8.86 -9.76 -0.94
CA ASN A 60 -9.37 -9.91 -2.30
C ASN A 60 -9.72 -8.52 -2.87
N ILE A 61 -8.89 -7.99 -3.74
CA ILE A 61 -9.15 -6.71 -4.39
C ILE A 61 -10.00 -6.97 -5.62
N ARG A 62 -11.26 -6.53 -5.56
CA ARG A 62 -12.22 -6.69 -6.66
C ARG A 62 -11.80 -5.85 -7.87
N LYS A 63 -12.28 -6.27 -9.04
CA LYS A 63 -12.06 -5.56 -10.29
C LYS A 63 -12.68 -4.15 -10.22
N ALA A 64 -11.84 -3.12 -10.12
CA ALA A 64 -12.27 -1.74 -10.39
C ALA A 64 -12.25 -1.48 -11.91
N LYS A 65 -12.93 -0.42 -12.39
CA LYS A 65 -12.95 -0.03 -13.81
C LYS A 65 -11.51 0.07 -14.34
N GLY A 66 -11.15 -0.78 -15.30
CA GLY A 66 -9.79 -0.88 -15.87
C GLY A 66 -8.75 -1.64 -15.04
N GLY A 67 -9.11 -2.22 -13.89
CA GLY A 67 -8.22 -3.03 -13.05
C GLY A 67 -8.45 -4.53 -13.21
N ARG A 68 -7.52 -5.34 -12.68
CA ARG A 68 -7.66 -6.80 -12.56
C ARG A 68 -8.00 -7.17 -11.13
N GLN A 69 -8.87 -8.16 -10.95
CA GLN A 69 -9.05 -8.80 -9.65
C GLN A 69 -7.72 -9.42 -9.23
N ARG A 70 -7.36 -9.27 -7.97
CA ARG A 70 -6.13 -9.81 -7.42
C ARG A 70 -6.24 -10.09 -5.93
N ARG A 71 -5.35 -10.91 -5.44
CA ARG A 71 -5.20 -11.24 -4.02
C ARG A 71 -3.89 -10.64 -3.52
N VAL A 72 -3.93 -9.98 -2.39
CA VAL A 72 -2.74 -9.36 -1.76
C VAL A 72 -2.63 -9.88 -0.33
N PRO A 73 -1.46 -10.39 0.08
CA PRO A 73 -1.26 -10.80 1.47
C PRO A 73 -1.28 -9.58 2.39
N LEU A 74 -1.73 -9.79 3.62
CA LEU A 74 -1.73 -8.79 4.68
C LEU A 74 -1.13 -9.41 5.95
N ASP A 75 -0.30 -8.66 6.64
CA ASP A 75 0.36 -9.13 7.87
C ASP A 75 -0.63 -9.33 9.03
N GLU A 76 -0.28 -10.23 9.96
CA GLU A 76 -1.14 -10.63 11.07
C GLU A 76 -1.53 -9.45 11.97
N GLU A 77 -0.61 -8.51 12.21
CA GLU A 77 -0.89 -7.32 13.02
C GLU A 77 -1.97 -6.45 12.36
N SER A 78 -1.84 -6.20 11.04
CA SER A 78 -2.84 -5.44 10.27
C SER A 78 -4.20 -6.16 10.24
N LEU A 79 -4.20 -7.49 10.10
CA LEU A 79 -5.43 -8.30 10.15
C LEU A 79 -6.12 -8.20 11.49
N LYS A 80 -5.35 -8.34 12.58
CA LYS A 80 -5.88 -8.21 13.95
C LYS A 80 -6.50 -6.83 14.17
N MET A 81 -5.77 -5.77 13.82
CA MET A 81 -6.27 -4.39 13.97
C MET A 81 -7.55 -4.14 13.16
N LEU A 82 -7.65 -4.66 11.93
CA LEU A 82 -8.85 -4.54 11.11
C LEU A 82 -10.01 -5.33 11.71
N SER A 83 -9.76 -6.54 12.20
CA SER A 83 -10.77 -7.35 12.87
C SER A 83 -11.33 -6.63 14.09
N ASP A 84 -10.46 -6.13 14.96
CA ASP A 84 -10.85 -5.38 16.18
C ASP A 84 -11.66 -4.12 15.81
N TYR A 85 -11.26 -3.40 14.77
CA TYR A 85 -11.96 -2.21 14.28
C TYR A 85 -13.35 -2.53 13.71
N ILE A 86 -13.45 -3.59 12.90
CA ILE A 86 -14.72 -4.05 12.33
C ILE A 86 -15.71 -4.46 13.43
N LEU A 87 -15.22 -5.21 14.42
CA LEU A 87 -16.04 -5.66 15.56
C LEU A 87 -16.47 -4.47 16.44
N ALA A 88 -15.55 -3.57 16.77
CA ALA A 88 -15.84 -2.42 17.64
C ALA A 88 -16.88 -1.47 17.04
N LEU A 89 -16.93 -1.34 15.71
CA LEU A 89 -17.88 -0.48 15.01
C LEU A 89 -19.10 -1.24 14.43
N ASN A 90 -19.21 -2.55 14.67
CA ASN A 90 -20.26 -3.41 14.12
C ASN A 90 -20.43 -3.25 12.59
N ILE A 91 -19.29 -3.23 11.85
CA ILE A 91 -19.31 -3.04 10.40
C ILE A 91 -19.84 -4.32 9.75
N LEU A 92 -20.95 -4.19 8.99
CA LEU A 92 -21.56 -5.31 8.29
C LEU A 92 -20.66 -5.81 7.15
N GLU A 93 -20.77 -7.11 6.83
CA GLU A 93 -19.91 -7.79 5.85
C GLU A 93 -19.91 -7.17 4.45
N ASP A 94 -20.98 -6.50 4.06
CA ASP A 94 -21.17 -5.87 2.75
C ASP A 94 -20.93 -4.35 2.75
N ARG A 95 -20.58 -3.76 3.91
CA ARG A 95 -20.33 -2.34 4.05
C ARG A 95 -18.83 -2.01 3.98
N PRO A 96 -18.46 -0.88 3.38
CA PRO A 96 -17.05 -0.45 3.38
C PRO A 96 -16.48 -0.35 4.79
N ILE A 97 -15.26 -0.87 4.98
CA ILE A 97 -14.55 -0.76 6.28
C ILE A 97 -14.22 0.70 6.59
N PHE A 98 -13.91 1.47 5.55
CA PHE A 98 -13.61 2.89 5.66
C PHE A 98 -14.66 3.70 4.87
N PRO A 99 -15.80 4.09 5.50
CA PRO A 99 -16.88 4.82 4.83
C PRO A 99 -16.52 6.29 4.61
N ILE A 100 -15.51 6.54 3.79
CA ILE A 100 -14.98 7.87 3.47
C ILE A 100 -14.84 8.05 1.97
N THR A 101 -14.75 9.30 1.53
CA THR A 101 -14.60 9.66 0.12
C THR A 101 -13.13 9.66 -0.32
N ARG A 102 -12.88 9.57 -1.63
CA ARG A 102 -11.54 9.72 -2.21
C ARG A 102 -10.89 11.06 -1.84
N VAL A 103 -11.69 12.12 -1.76
CA VAL A 103 -11.24 13.48 -1.38
C VAL A 103 -10.76 13.48 0.08
N GLN A 104 -11.50 12.85 0.98
CA GLN A 104 -11.08 12.73 2.38
C GLN A 104 -9.78 11.94 2.51
N VAL A 105 -9.62 10.83 1.78
CA VAL A 105 -8.33 10.08 1.78
C VAL A 105 -7.18 10.96 1.31
N PHE A 106 -7.39 11.77 0.25
CA PHE A 106 -6.37 12.71 -0.22
C PHE A 106 -5.93 13.68 0.88
N TYR A 107 -6.89 14.28 1.60
CA TYR A 107 -6.58 15.20 2.70
C TYR A 107 -5.93 14.50 3.90
N ILE A 108 -6.33 13.25 4.22
CA ILE A 108 -5.69 12.44 5.25
C ILE A 108 -4.22 12.22 4.93
N VAL A 109 -3.93 11.72 3.72
CA VAL A 109 -2.55 11.48 3.28
C VAL A 109 -1.73 12.77 3.32
N LYS A 110 -2.27 13.85 2.78
CA LYS A 110 -1.60 15.15 2.76
C LYS A 110 -1.35 15.71 4.17
N LYS A 111 -2.32 15.57 5.07
CA LYS A 111 -2.20 15.99 6.48
C LYS A 111 -0.98 15.36 7.14
N TYR A 112 -0.88 14.03 7.07
CA TYR A 112 0.20 13.31 7.74
C TYR A 112 1.54 13.45 7.04
N GLY A 113 1.57 13.62 5.72
CA GLY A 113 2.78 13.99 4.99
C GLY A 113 3.33 15.35 5.43
N ASN A 114 2.47 16.35 5.56
CA ASN A 114 2.87 17.68 6.00
C ASN A 114 3.44 17.70 7.42
N LEU A 115 2.97 16.81 8.31
CA LEU A 115 3.51 16.71 9.68
C LEU A 115 4.97 16.28 9.72
N ILE A 116 5.44 15.55 8.72
CA ILE A 116 6.84 15.14 8.59
C ILE A 116 7.59 15.94 7.50
N GLY A 117 7.01 17.05 7.03
CA GLY A 117 7.64 17.94 6.06
C GLY A 117 7.68 17.43 4.62
N VAL A 118 6.88 16.42 4.25
CA VAL A 118 6.83 15.87 2.89
C VAL A 118 5.48 16.13 2.22
N ASN A 119 5.52 16.54 0.95
CA ASN A 119 4.31 16.72 0.16
C ASN A 119 3.97 15.43 -0.59
N ILE A 120 2.99 14.71 -0.10
CA ILE A 120 2.58 13.41 -0.63
C ILE A 120 1.10 13.35 -1.00
N HIS A 121 0.77 12.38 -1.81
CA HIS A 121 -0.58 12.02 -2.19
C HIS A 121 -0.77 10.48 -2.19
N PRO A 122 -1.99 9.96 -2.31
CA PRO A 122 -2.23 8.53 -2.18
C PRO A 122 -1.44 7.64 -3.16
N HIS A 123 -1.14 8.13 -4.37
CA HIS A 123 -0.30 7.39 -5.31
C HIS A 123 1.16 7.28 -4.84
N THR A 124 1.64 8.27 -4.06
CA THR A 124 2.99 8.20 -3.46
C THR A 124 3.11 6.99 -2.54
N LEU A 125 2.12 6.72 -1.68
CA LEU A 125 2.11 5.50 -0.82
C LEU A 125 2.18 4.22 -1.65
N ARG A 126 1.43 4.16 -2.74
CA ARG A 126 1.43 2.99 -3.63
C ARG A 126 2.77 2.82 -4.37
N HIS A 127 3.39 3.92 -4.82
CA HIS A 127 4.72 3.89 -5.43
C HIS A 127 5.77 3.45 -4.41
N SER A 128 5.70 3.99 -3.20
CA SER A 128 6.58 3.60 -2.10
C SER A 128 6.47 2.11 -1.77
N PHE A 129 5.24 1.56 -1.70
CA PHE A 129 5.02 0.13 -1.52
C PHE A 129 5.74 -0.69 -2.61
N ALA A 130 5.57 -0.32 -3.88
CA ALA A 130 6.19 -1.03 -4.99
C ALA A 130 7.73 -0.98 -4.94
N ILE A 131 8.29 0.21 -4.70
CA ILE A 131 9.74 0.42 -4.62
C ILE A 131 10.35 -0.34 -3.44
N ASN A 132 9.72 -0.27 -2.27
CA ASN A 132 10.21 -0.98 -1.09
C ASN A 132 10.15 -2.50 -1.26
N LEU A 133 9.14 -3.04 -1.97
CA LEU A 133 9.10 -4.48 -2.30
C LEU A 133 10.25 -4.88 -3.23
N VAL A 134 10.52 -4.09 -4.27
CA VAL A 134 11.62 -4.35 -5.22
C VAL A 134 12.96 -4.29 -4.49
N ARG A 135 13.19 -3.26 -3.67
CA ARG A 135 14.41 -3.14 -2.86
C ARG A 135 14.55 -4.27 -1.84
N GLY A 136 13.45 -4.78 -1.31
CA GLY A 136 13.43 -5.97 -0.46
C GLY A 136 13.66 -7.29 -1.20
N GLY A 137 14.00 -7.25 -2.50
CA GLY A 137 14.31 -8.43 -3.31
C GLY A 137 13.07 -9.16 -3.87
N THR A 138 11.88 -8.55 -3.78
CA THR A 138 10.69 -9.16 -4.37
C THR A 138 10.77 -9.08 -5.89
N ASP A 139 10.58 -10.23 -6.54
CA ASP A 139 10.55 -10.33 -8.00
C ASP A 139 9.53 -9.37 -8.62
N LEU A 140 9.93 -8.71 -9.70
CA LEU A 140 9.15 -7.66 -10.38
C LEU A 140 7.79 -8.15 -10.84
N ARG A 141 7.71 -9.42 -11.28
CA ARG A 141 6.45 -10.04 -11.70
C ARG A 141 5.47 -10.20 -10.54
N ARG A 142 5.96 -10.53 -9.35
CA ARG A 142 5.15 -10.61 -8.13
C ARG A 142 4.64 -9.23 -7.73
N VAL A 143 5.49 -8.19 -7.80
CA VAL A 143 5.06 -6.80 -7.54
C VAL A 143 3.97 -6.37 -8.53
N GLN A 144 4.11 -6.68 -9.82
CA GLN A 144 3.08 -6.41 -10.83
C GLN A 144 1.74 -7.08 -10.49
N LEU A 145 1.77 -8.35 -10.09
CA LEU A 145 0.57 -9.09 -9.72
C LEU A 145 -0.11 -8.46 -8.51
N MET A 146 0.65 -8.11 -7.45
CA MET A 146 0.13 -7.45 -6.26
C MET A 146 -0.49 -6.08 -6.56
N LEU A 147 0.11 -5.32 -7.47
CA LEU A 147 -0.40 -4.00 -7.87
C LEU A 147 -1.54 -4.07 -8.90
N GLY A 148 -1.69 -5.19 -9.61
CA GLY A 148 -2.67 -5.33 -10.68
C GLY A 148 -2.39 -4.39 -11.87
N HIS A 149 -1.12 -4.22 -12.23
CA HIS A 149 -0.72 -3.43 -13.39
C HIS A 149 -1.00 -4.20 -14.68
N SER A 150 -1.63 -3.52 -15.64
CA SER A 150 -1.92 -4.09 -16.96
C SER A 150 -0.75 -3.94 -17.94
N SER A 151 0.21 -3.08 -17.66
CA SER A 151 1.37 -2.84 -18.55
C SER A 151 2.69 -2.87 -17.80
N LEU A 152 3.74 -3.33 -18.49
CA LEU A 152 5.12 -3.36 -18.06
C LEU A 152 5.72 -1.95 -17.85
N SER A 153 5.18 -0.93 -18.53
CA SER A 153 5.77 0.42 -18.57
C SER A 153 5.91 1.08 -17.19
N ILE A 154 4.95 0.87 -16.29
CA ILE A 154 5.04 1.43 -14.93
C ILE A 154 6.08 0.66 -14.10
N THR A 155 6.25 -0.62 -14.36
CA THR A 155 7.21 -1.47 -13.65
C THR A 155 8.64 -1.27 -14.17
N GLN A 156 8.81 -0.86 -15.44
CA GLN A 156 10.11 -0.50 -16.00
C GLN A 156 10.72 0.74 -15.34
N ILE A 157 9.90 1.64 -14.80
CA ILE A 157 10.40 2.79 -14.02
C ILE A 157 11.10 2.30 -12.74
N TYR A 158 10.65 1.19 -12.16
CA TYR A 158 11.28 0.59 -10.98
C TYR A 158 12.59 -0.15 -11.30
N LEU A 159 12.82 -0.56 -12.54
CA LEU A 159 14.09 -1.17 -12.99
C LEU A 159 15.25 -0.16 -13.01
N GLN A 160 14.96 1.13 -13.16
CA GLN A 160 15.99 2.17 -13.14
C GLN A 160 16.64 2.39 -11.75
N PHE A 161 16.06 1.83 -10.68
CA PHE A 161 16.67 1.81 -9.35
C PHE A 161 17.72 0.71 -9.19
N ASN A 162 17.90 -0.16 -10.18
CA ASN A 162 18.56 -1.44 -10.00
C ASN A 162 20.04 -1.47 -10.38
N ASP A 163 20.65 -0.38 -10.85
CA ASP A 163 22.07 -0.45 -11.24
C ASP A 163 22.99 -0.57 -10.01
N ASN A 164 22.63 0.05 -8.88
CA ASN A 164 23.35 -0.15 -7.61
C ASN A 164 22.94 -1.49 -6.94
N ASP A 165 21.67 -1.85 -7.00
CA ASP A 165 21.16 -3.12 -6.43
C ASP A 165 21.66 -4.34 -7.23
N LEU A 166 21.85 -4.20 -8.55
CA LEU A 166 22.48 -5.24 -9.40
C LEU A 166 23.94 -5.47 -8.99
N ARG A 167 24.65 -4.42 -8.63
CA ARG A 167 26.03 -4.53 -8.16
C ARG A 167 26.10 -5.19 -6.79
N GLU A 168 25.25 -4.82 -5.85
CA GLU A 168 25.15 -5.49 -4.54
C GLU A 168 24.67 -6.95 -4.68
N ALA A 169 23.72 -7.24 -5.57
CA ALA A 169 23.28 -8.60 -5.84
C ALA A 169 24.41 -9.43 -6.47
N TYR A 170 25.15 -8.84 -7.40
CA TYR A 170 26.32 -9.49 -8.02
C TYR A 170 27.41 -9.74 -6.97
N GLU A 171 27.71 -8.78 -6.11
CA GLU A 171 28.71 -8.92 -5.04
C GLU A 171 28.31 -9.97 -3.98
N LYS A 172 27.01 -10.17 -3.74
CA LYS A 172 26.49 -11.24 -2.86
C LYS A 172 26.57 -12.63 -3.47
N VAL A 173 26.72 -12.75 -4.79
CA VAL A 173 26.82 -14.03 -5.53
C VAL A 173 28.23 -14.27 -6.03
N ALA A 174 29.12 -13.28 -5.99
CA ALA A 174 30.52 -13.43 -6.39
C ALA A 174 31.25 -14.35 -5.40
N PHE A 175 31.69 -15.45 -5.93
CA PHE A 175 32.38 -16.63 -5.46
C PHE A 175 33.51 -16.39 -4.45
#